data_6696d2017fbbbd95288479c0cf6f37ee
#
_entry.id   6696d2017fbbbd95288479c0cf6f37ee
#
_cell.length_a   1.000
_cell.length_b   1.000
_cell.length_c   1.000
_cell.angle_alpha   90.00
_cell.angle_beta   90.00
_cell.angle_gamma   90.00
#
_symmetry.space_group_name_H-M   'P 1'
#
loop_
_entity.id
_entity.type
_entity.pdbx_description
1 polymer ?
#
loop_
_entity_poly.entity_id
_entity_poly.type
_entity_poly.pdbx_seq_one_letter_code
_entity_poly.pdbx_strand_id
1 'polypeptide(L)'
;MLPFLQFEIMQSLERMEQLIQSLLKMAHLDTGNIVFEKRPCFVSELVSRAVDDLLERAKQEGKEIAVRGDPEEMLTCDLEWTKEAVGNLVKNALDHTEAGGMIRISWKCSPAVFRLTVEDNGSGIAQEDIHHIFKQFYRSRSSVSRQGVGLGLPLAKAIVEGQGGSLSVESRLGEGSVFQTTFFYP
;
A
#
# COMPACT_ATOMS: atom_id res chain seq x y z
N MET A 1 -20.78 4.46 29.34
CA MET A 1 -20.20 5.76 28.90
C MET A 1 -18.67 5.78 29.03
N LEU A 2 -18.06 5.42 30.17
CA LEU A 2 -16.60 5.33 30.34
C LEU A 2 -15.87 4.38 29.33
N PRO A 3 -16.34 3.13 29.10
CA PRO A 3 -15.60 2.24 28.19
C PRO A 3 -15.61 2.69 26.72
N PHE A 4 -16.65 3.36 26.28
CA PHE A 4 -16.73 3.92 24.93
C PHE A 4 -15.72 5.07 24.72
N LEU A 5 -15.62 5.96 25.71
CA LEU A 5 -14.67 7.07 25.68
C LEU A 5 -13.20 6.58 25.71
N GLN A 6 -12.93 5.54 26.49
CA GLN A 6 -11.62 4.89 26.53
C GLN A 6 -11.26 4.28 25.17
N PHE A 7 -12.20 3.62 24.50
CA PHE A 7 -11.99 3.03 23.18
C PHE A 7 -11.69 4.10 22.11
N GLU A 8 -12.44 5.20 22.10
CA GLU A 8 -12.17 6.32 21.16
C GLU A 8 -10.82 6.98 21.40
N ILE A 9 -10.42 7.15 22.66
CA ILE A 9 -9.12 7.70 23.01
C ILE A 9 -8.00 6.77 22.54
N MET A 10 -8.12 5.46 22.80
CA MET A 10 -7.12 4.49 22.33
C MET A 10 -6.97 4.49 20.81
N GLN A 11 -8.07 4.47 20.07
CA GLN A 11 -8.03 4.58 18.61
C GLN A 11 -7.36 5.88 18.13
N SER A 12 -7.62 6.98 18.83
CA SER A 12 -7.01 8.26 18.47
C SER A 12 -5.50 8.27 18.72
N LEU A 13 -5.05 7.65 19.82
CA LEU A 13 -3.63 7.51 20.12
C LEU A 13 -2.92 6.60 19.11
N GLU A 14 -3.49 5.47 18.75
CA GLU A 14 -2.95 4.58 17.71
C GLU A 14 -2.83 5.28 16.35
N ARG A 15 -3.83 6.08 15.98
CA ARG A 15 -3.76 6.90 14.75
C ARG A 15 -2.65 7.94 14.80
N MET A 16 -2.48 8.62 15.95
CA MET A 16 -1.40 9.60 16.12
C MET A 16 -0.03 8.92 16.02
N GLU A 17 0.14 7.77 16.66
CA GLU A 17 1.38 6.99 16.57
C GLU A 17 1.71 6.59 15.13
N GLN A 18 0.75 6.02 14.39
CA GLN A 18 0.92 5.67 12.97
C GLN A 18 1.28 6.89 12.12
N LEU A 19 0.71 8.06 12.40
CA LEU A 19 1.02 9.30 11.73
C LEU A 19 2.46 9.74 11.97
N ILE A 20 2.88 9.77 13.22
CA ILE A 20 4.24 10.18 13.59
C ILE A 20 5.25 9.22 12.94
N GLN A 21 5.01 7.92 12.98
CA GLN A 21 5.88 6.92 12.34
C GLN A 21 5.96 7.11 10.82
N SER A 22 4.82 7.36 10.17
CA SER A 22 4.80 7.60 8.71
C SER A 22 5.54 8.88 8.33
N LEU A 23 5.39 9.94 9.13
CA LEU A 23 6.11 11.21 8.93
C LEU A 23 7.61 11.05 9.12
N LEU A 24 8.05 10.32 10.16
CA LEU A 24 9.46 10.05 10.40
C LEU A 24 10.08 9.21 9.27
N LYS A 25 9.38 8.16 8.81
CA LYS A 25 9.81 7.36 7.65
C LYS A 25 9.95 8.23 6.40
N MET A 26 8.96 9.08 6.15
CA MET A 26 8.95 9.98 5.00
C MET A 26 10.11 10.99 5.06
N ALA A 27 10.34 11.63 6.22
CA ALA A 27 11.46 12.54 6.43
C ALA A 27 12.82 11.86 6.21
N HIS A 28 12.97 10.62 6.66
CA HIS A 28 14.19 9.84 6.42
C HIS A 28 14.40 9.53 4.93
N LEU A 29 13.32 9.16 4.19
CA LEU A 29 13.38 8.94 2.75
C LEU A 29 13.73 10.22 1.98
N ASP A 30 13.11 11.35 2.33
CA ASP A 30 13.33 12.64 1.67
C ASP A 30 14.77 13.16 1.85
N THR A 31 15.43 12.84 2.96
CA THR A 31 16.85 13.21 3.18
C THR A 31 17.83 12.41 2.33
N GLY A 32 17.39 11.33 1.67
CA GLY A 32 18.26 10.46 0.87
C GLY A 32 19.30 9.67 1.69
N ASN A 33 19.20 9.69 3.02
CA ASN A 33 20.16 9.04 3.92
C ASN A 33 19.84 7.56 4.20
N ILE A 34 18.75 7.02 3.63
CA ILE A 34 18.40 5.62 3.81
C ILE A 34 19.26 4.77 2.90
N VAL A 35 20.00 3.86 3.52
CA VAL A 35 20.69 2.77 2.83
C VAL A 35 19.77 1.55 2.88
N PHE A 36 19.14 1.22 1.74
CA PHE A 36 18.32 0.02 1.63
C PHE A 36 19.19 -1.25 1.65
N GLU A 37 18.90 -2.15 2.57
CA GLU A 37 19.57 -3.46 2.66
C GLU A 37 18.89 -4.46 1.70
N LYS A 38 19.18 -4.33 0.41
CA LYS A 38 18.59 -5.20 -0.62
C LYS A 38 19.17 -6.61 -0.54
N ARG A 39 18.30 -7.61 -0.39
CA ARG A 39 18.63 -9.04 -0.38
C ARG A 39 17.58 -9.81 -1.18
N PRO A 40 17.94 -10.95 -1.79
CA PRO A 40 16.96 -11.83 -2.40
C PRO A 40 15.97 -12.33 -1.36
N CYS A 41 14.67 -12.22 -1.63
CA CYS A 41 13.59 -12.76 -0.79
C CYS A 41 12.51 -13.37 -1.67
N PHE A 42 11.77 -14.35 -1.15
CA PHE A 42 10.59 -14.88 -1.83
C PHE A 42 9.48 -13.85 -1.81
N VAL A 43 8.88 -13.63 -2.98
CA VAL A 43 7.77 -12.66 -3.12
C VAL A 43 6.55 -13.12 -2.36
N SER A 44 6.31 -14.42 -2.30
CA SER A 44 5.23 -15.02 -1.50
C SER A 44 5.36 -14.68 -0.02
N GLU A 45 6.58 -14.73 0.57
CA GLU A 45 6.83 -14.34 1.95
C GLU A 45 6.62 -12.84 2.15
N LEU A 46 7.16 -12.01 1.26
CA LEU A 46 7.00 -10.55 1.31
C LEU A 46 5.51 -10.16 1.31
N VAL A 47 4.73 -10.71 0.39
CA VAL A 47 3.29 -10.42 0.28
C VAL A 47 2.53 -10.94 1.49
N SER A 48 2.78 -12.18 1.94
CA SER A 48 2.15 -12.72 3.15
C SER A 48 2.35 -11.78 4.33
N ARG A 49 3.60 -11.40 4.62
CA ARG A 49 3.93 -10.48 5.73
C ARG A 49 3.34 -9.08 5.57
N ALA A 50 3.11 -8.63 4.33
CA ALA A 50 2.50 -7.33 4.08
C ALA A 50 0.99 -7.31 4.33
N VAL A 51 0.32 -8.46 4.22
CA VAL A 51 -1.14 -8.56 4.34
C VAL A 51 -1.63 -9.20 5.63
N ASP A 52 -0.75 -9.83 6.43
CA ASP A 52 -1.14 -10.60 7.62
C ASP A 52 -2.11 -9.82 8.54
N ASP A 53 -1.76 -8.58 8.91
CA ASP A 53 -2.59 -7.73 9.76
C ASP A 53 -3.86 -7.20 9.04
N LEU A 54 -3.88 -7.25 7.72
CA LEU A 54 -4.98 -6.74 6.88
C LEU A 54 -6.02 -7.81 6.54
N LEU A 55 -5.67 -9.10 6.63
CA LEU A 55 -6.58 -10.22 6.34
C LEU A 55 -7.76 -10.25 7.31
N GLU A 56 -7.50 -10.08 8.60
CA GLU A 56 -8.57 -10.08 9.61
C GLU A 56 -9.48 -8.86 9.43
N ARG A 57 -8.90 -7.69 9.16
CA ARG A 57 -9.65 -6.47 8.84
C ARG A 57 -10.53 -6.68 7.60
N ALA A 58 -9.98 -7.24 6.51
CA ALA A 58 -10.73 -7.51 5.29
C ALA A 58 -11.95 -8.41 5.57
N LYS A 59 -11.74 -9.48 6.34
CA LYS A 59 -12.81 -10.40 6.74
C LYS A 59 -13.90 -9.72 7.55
N GLN A 60 -13.52 -8.90 8.55
CA GLN A 60 -14.47 -8.14 9.37
C GLN A 60 -15.27 -7.14 8.54
N GLU A 61 -14.65 -6.52 7.53
CA GLU A 61 -15.31 -5.59 6.61
C GLU A 61 -16.05 -6.29 5.45
N GLY A 62 -16.07 -7.64 5.41
CA GLY A 62 -16.73 -8.42 4.35
C GLY A 62 -16.08 -8.27 2.98
N LYS A 63 -14.76 -8.08 2.93
CA LYS A 63 -13.96 -7.93 1.70
C LYS A 63 -13.05 -9.13 1.52
N GLU A 64 -12.68 -9.42 0.27
CA GLU A 64 -11.79 -10.53 -0.07
C GLU A 64 -10.41 -10.02 -0.50
N ILE A 65 -9.34 -10.63 0.01
CA ILE A 65 -7.97 -10.46 -0.49
C ILE A 65 -7.54 -11.75 -1.16
N ALA A 66 -7.30 -11.69 -2.47
CA ALA A 66 -6.82 -12.82 -3.28
C ALA A 66 -5.35 -12.58 -3.68
N VAL A 67 -4.49 -13.58 -3.42
CA VAL A 67 -3.06 -13.52 -3.77
C VAL A 67 -2.76 -14.53 -4.87
N ARG A 68 -2.05 -14.09 -5.93
CA ARG A 68 -1.70 -14.91 -7.10
C ARG A 68 -0.29 -14.59 -7.59
N GLY A 69 0.53 -15.61 -7.75
CA GLY A 69 1.88 -15.50 -8.31
C GLY A 69 2.63 -16.79 -8.12
N ASP A 70 3.79 -16.91 -8.73
CA ASP A 70 4.66 -18.07 -8.53
C ASP A 70 5.29 -17.96 -7.12
N PRO A 71 5.06 -18.96 -6.21
CA PRO A 71 5.60 -18.92 -4.86
C PRO A 71 7.14 -18.98 -4.81
N GLU A 72 7.79 -19.53 -5.84
CA GLU A 72 9.25 -19.63 -5.94
C GLU A 72 9.92 -18.38 -6.51
N GLU A 73 9.12 -17.39 -6.93
CA GLU A 73 9.65 -16.14 -7.48
C GLU A 73 10.37 -15.34 -6.43
N MET A 74 11.54 -14.81 -6.80
CA MET A 74 12.39 -14.01 -5.92
C MET A 74 12.53 -12.59 -6.40
N LEU A 75 12.57 -11.66 -5.46
CA LEU A 75 12.88 -10.26 -5.69
C LEU A 75 14.07 -9.83 -4.82
N THR A 76 15.03 -9.11 -5.42
CA THR A 76 16.11 -8.48 -4.65
C THR A 76 15.64 -7.08 -4.21
N CYS A 77 15.26 -6.96 -2.95
CA CYS A 77 14.76 -5.71 -2.36
C CYS A 77 15.09 -5.65 -0.86
N ASP A 78 14.84 -4.51 -0.25
CA ASP A 78 14.76 -4.40 1.20
C ASP A 78 13.39 -4.89 1.65
N LEU A 79 13.36 -6.04 2.31
CA LEU A 79 12.13 -6.75 2.67
C LEU A 79 11.21 -5.90 3.56
N GLU A 80 11.75 -5.25 4.59
CA GLU A 80 10.94 -4.51 5.55
C GLU A 80 10.35 -3.23 4.93
N TRP A 81 11.13 -2.51 4.14
CA TRP A 81 10.63 -1.35 3.42
C TRP A 81 9.64 -1.73 2.32
N THR A 82 9.92 -2.79 1.56
CA THR A 82 9.03 -3.22 0.47
C THR A 82 7.72 -3.78 1.03
N LYS A 83 7.75 -4.53 2.16
CA LYS A 83 6.57 -4.94 2.91
C LYS A 83 5.71 -3.74 3.30
N GLU A 84 6.31 -2.68 3.83
CA GLU A 84 5.60 -1.44 4.17
C GLU A 84 4.93 -0.81 2.95
N ALA A 85 5.64 -0.75 1.82
CA ALA A 85 5.07 -0.20 0.58
C ALA A 85 3.86 -1.02 0.10
N VAL A 86 3.98 -2.34 0.02
CA VAL A 86 2.88 -3.24 -0.37
C VAL A 86 1.71 -3.14 0.61
N GLY A 87 1.98 -3.13 1.92
CA GLY A 87 0.96 -2.96 2.96
C GLY A 87 0.16 -1.66 2.80
N ASN A 88 0.84 -0.54 2.48
CA ASN A 88 0.18 0.74 2.20
C ASN A 88 -0.71 0.70 0.96
N LEU A 89 -0.30 0.00 -0.11
CA LEU A 89 -1.12 -0.19 -1.30
C LEU A 89 -2.37 -1.02 -0.99
N VAL A 90 -2.21 -2.14 -0.26
CA VAL A 90 -3.34 -3.02 0.12
C VAL A 90 -4.27 -2.32 1.09
N LYS A 91 -3.75 -1.56 2.07
CA LYS A 91 -4.56 -0.75 2.97
C LYS A 91 -5.37 0.30 2.21
N ASN A 92 -4.76 0.97 1.23
CA ASN A 92 -5.47 1.92 0.38
C ASN A 92 -6.59 1.23 -0.41
N ALA A 93 -6.33 0.06 -1.00
CA ALA A 93 -7.34 -0.72 -1.70
C ALA A 93 -8.51 -1.09 -0.77
N LEU A 94 -8.24 -1.57 0.46
CA LEU A 94 -9.25 -1.85 1.46
C LEU A 94 -10.08 -0.61 1.82
N ASP A 95 -9.43 0.55 2.02
CA ASP A 95 -10.11 1.79 2.42
C ASP A 95 -11.08 2.30 1.34
N HIS A 96 -10.86 1.92 0.07
CA HIS A 96 -11.66 2.37 -1.08
C HIS A 96 -12.56 1.30 -1.70
N THR A 97 -12.55 0.08 -1.17
CA THR A 97 -13.42 -1.02 -1.59
C THR A 97 -14.59 -1.17 -0.61
N GLU A 98 -15.79 -1.38 -1.11
CA GLU A 98 -16.97 -1.62 -0.28
C GLU A 98 -17.07 -3.10 0.16
N ALA A 99 -17.98 -3.41 1.10
CA ALA A 99 -18.29 -4.76 1.51
C ALA A 99 -18.73 -5.61 0.31
N GLY A 100 -18.24 -6.85 0.21
CA GLY A 100 -18.43 -7.74 -0.94
C GLY A 100 -17.42 -7.50 -2.06
N GLY A 101 -16.53 -6.49 -1.94
CA GLY A 101 -15.51 -6.21 -2.92
C GLY A 101 -14.25 -7.07 -2.75
N MET A 102 -13.38 -6.99 -3.75
CA MET A 102 -12.19 -7.84 -3.89
C MET A 102 -10.94 -6.98 -4.10
N ILE A 103 -9.90 -7.35 -3.39
CA ILE A 103 -8.53 -6.86 -3.59
C ILE A 103 -7.69 -8.02 -4.13
N ARG A 104 -7.04 -7.84 -5.28
CA ARG A 104 -6.17 -8.85 -5.87
C ARG A 104 -4.72 -8.38 -5.85
N ILE A 105 -3.85 -9.20 -5.28
CA ILE A 105 -2.40 -9.00 -5.30
C ILE A 105 -1.82 -10.05 -6.22
N SER A 106 -1.04 -9.62 -7.21
CA SER A 106 -0.40 -10.54 -8.14
C SER A 106 1.00 -10.06 -8.51
N TRP A 107 1.88 -11.00 -8.91
CA TRP A 107 3.20 -10.64 -9.40
C TRP A 107 3.59 -11.47 -10.61
N LYS A 108 4.46 -10.89 -11.41
CA LYS A 108 5.07 -11.52 -12.59
C LYS A 108 6.52 -11.06 -12.71
N CYS A 109 7.37 -12.02 -13.01
CA CYS A 109 8.76 -11.78 -13.36
C CYS A 109 8.99 -11.94 -14.86
N SER A 110 9.90 -11.17 -15.37
CA SER A 110 10.48 -11.31 -16.72
C SER A 110 11.99 -11.08 -16.62
N PRO A 111 12.79 -11.42 -17.66
CA PRO A 111 14.24 -11.25 -17.59
C PRO A 111 14.72 -9.83 -17.28
N ALA A 112 13.92 -8.81 -17.59
CA ALA A 112 14.29 -7.41 -17.40
C ALA A 112 13.61 -6.73 -16.21
N VAL A 113 12.42 -7.20 -15.81
CA VAL A 113 11.61 -6.51 -14.80
C VAL A 113 10.78 -7.48 -13.97
N PHE A 114 10.65 -7.14 -12.70
CA PHE A 114 9.66 -7.70 -11.80
C PHE A 114 8.51 -6.71 -11.62
N ARG A 115 7.26 -7.18 -11.67
CA ARG A 115 6.06 -6.37 -11.41
C ARG A 115 5.20 -7.00 -10.33
N LEU A 116 4.81 -6.20 -9.34
CA LEU A 116 3.78 -6.57 -8.37
C LEU A 116 2.61 -5.60 -8.54
N THR A 117 1.42 -6.14 -8.62
CA THR A 117 0.18 -5.41 -8.87
C THR A 117 -0.77 -5.60 -7.69
N VAL A 118 -1.35 -4.50 -7.21
CA VAL A 118 -2.47 -4.48 -6.26
C VAL A 118 -3.66 -3.86 -6.99
N GLU A 119 -4.69 -4.65 -7.22
CA GLU A 119 -5.91 -4.29 -7.93
C GLU A 119 -7.10 -4.34 -6.98
N ASP A 120 -7.96 -3.34 -7.03
CA ASP A 120 -9.24 -3.30 -6.32
C ASP A 120 -10.39 -3.01 -7.27
N ASN A 121 -11.59 -3.46 -6.91
CA ASN A 121 -12.84 -3.13 -7.58
C ASN A 121 -13.66 -2.08 -6.82
N GLY A 122 -12.98 -1.15 -6.16
CA GLY A 122 -13.57 -0.12 -5.34
C GLY A 122 -14.06 1.11 -6.10
N SER A 123 -14.08 2.25 -5.41
CA SER A 123 -14.59 3.52 -5.95
C SER A 123 -13.82 4.08 -7.14
N GLY A 124 -12.58 3.63 -7.37
CA GLY A 124 -11.70 4.22 -8.37
C GLY A 124 -11.25 5.64 -8.02
N ILE A 125 -10.50 6.25 -8.93
CA ILE A 125 -9.89 7.58 -8.78
C ILE A 125 -10.29 8.44 -9.98
N ALA A 126 -10.72 9.67 -9.74
CA ALA A 126 -11.00 10.62 -10.80
C ALA A 126 -9.71 11.00 -11.55
N GLN A 127 -9.79 11.20 -12.87
CA GLN A 127 -8.62 11.51 -13.71
C GLN A 127 -7.86 12.76 -13.24
N GLU A 128 -8.56 13.75 -12.72
CA GLU A 128 -7.99 14.98 -12.16
C GLU A 128 -7.16 14.74 -10.89
N ASP A 129 -7.46 13.66 -10.15
CA ASP A 129 -6.79 13.31 -8.89
C ASP A 129 -5.56 12.41 -9.11
N ILE A 130 -5.48 11.67 -10.22
CA ILE A 130 -4.42 10.67 -10.48
C ILE A 130 -3.01 11.25 -10.29
N HIS A 131 -2.76 12.46 -10.76
CA HIS A 131 -1.47 13.13 -10.61
C HIS A 131 -1.21 13.69 -9.20
N HIS A 132 -2.21 13.66 -8.34
CA HIS A 132 -2.15 14.26 -7.00
C HIS A 132 -2.12 13.23 -5.87
N ILE A 133 -2.59 12.00 -6.10
CA ILE A 133 -2.68 10.97 -5.05
C ILE A 133 -1.35 10.61 -4.40
N PHE A 134 -0.22 10.86 -5.06
CA PHE A 134 1.12 10.65 -4.53
C PHE A 134 1.71 11.87 -3.80
N LYS A 135 0.97 12.99 -3.72
CA LYS A 135 1.39 14.14 -2.92
C LYS A 135 1.07 13.90 -1.45
N GLN A 136 1.99 14.28 -0.58
CA GLN A 136 1.80 14.19 0.87
C GLN A 136 0.55 14.98 1.29
N PHE A 137 -0.23 14.39 2.21
CA PHE A 137 -1.47 14.97 2.75
C PHE A 137 -2.59 15.20 1.71
N TYR A 138 -2.40 14.74 0.47
CA TYR A 138 -3.46 14.85 -0.53
C TYR A 138 -4.56 13.82 -0.26
N ARG A 139 -5.79 14.27 -0.40
CA ARG A 139 -6.99 13.43 -0.34
C ARG A 139 -7.95 13.90 -1.41
N SER A 140 -8.47 12.97 -2.21
CA SER A 140 -9.54 13.27 -3.16
C SER A 140 -10.79 13.75 -2.43
N ARG A 141 -11.50 14.72 -2.99
CA ARG A 141 -12.79 15.20 -2.46
C ARG A 141 -13.88 14.13 -2.54
N SER A 142 -13.73 13.17 -3.45
CA SER A 142 -14.64 12.04 -3.65
C SER A 142 -14.32 10.83 -2.76
N SER A 143 -13.26 10.90 -1.93
CA SER A 143 -12.85 9.79 -1.07
C SER A 143 -13.91 9.47 -0.02
N VAL A 144 -14.51 8.28 -0.11
CA VAL A 144 -15.49 7.75 0.84
C VAL A 144 -14.88 7.48 2.22
N SER A 145 -13.60 7.13 2.26
CA SER A 145 -12.88 6.87 3.50
C SER A 145 -12.50 8.17 4.22
N ARG A 146 -13.02 8.35 5.44
CA ARG A 146 -12.65 9.47 6.34
C ARG A 146 -11.37 9.21 7.16
N GLN A 147 -10.75 8.04 7.05
CA GLN A 147 -9.75 7.57 8.03
C GLN A 147 -8.28 7.78 7.64
N GLY A 148 -7.92 8.05 6.38
CA GLY A 148 -6.53 8.19 5.95
C GLY A 148 -6.01 9.64 6.03
N VAL A 149 -4.73 9.83 6.35
CA VAL A 149 -4.06 11.15 6.42
C VAL A 149 -3.40 11.56 5.10
N GLY A 150 -3.44 10.69 4.09
CA GLY A 150 -2.84 10.96 2.79
C GLY A 150 -1.31 10.80 2.77
N LEU A 151 -0.77 9.89 3.59
CA LEU A 151 0.67 9.58 3.64
C LEU A 151 1.02 8.19 3.08
N GLY A 152 0.07 7.25 3.01
CA GLY A 152 0.35 5.87 2.62
C GLY A 152 0.87 5.72 1.18
N LEU A 153 0.18 6.31 0.21
CA LEU A 153 0.58 6.27 -1.20
C LEU A 153 1.90 7.03 -1.47
N PRO A 154 2.11 8.26 -0.96
CA PRO A 154 3.41 8.93 -1.02
C PRO A 154 4.54 8.10 -0.44
N LEU A 155 4.33 7.47 0.72
CA LEU A 155 5.32 6.62 1.37
C LEU A 155 5.65 5.38 0.54
N ALA A 156 4.62 4.67 0.02
CA ALA A 156 4.82 3.53 -0.87
C ALA A 156 5.64 3.91 -2.10
N LYS A 157 5.34 5.06 -2.72
CA LYS A 157 6.07 5.57 -3.89
C LYS A 157 7.53 5.86 -3.54
N ALA A 158 7.79 6.60 -2.48
CA ALA A 158 9.14 6.95 -2.04
C ALA A 158 10.00 5.71 -1.74
N ILE A 159 9.41 4.68 -1.11
CA ILE A 159 10.09 3.41 -0.82
C ILE A 159 10.48 2.68 -2.11
N VAL A 160 9.55 2.56 -3.06
CA VAL A 160 9.79 1.85 -4.32
C VAL A 160 10.83 2.58 -5.16
N GLU A 161 10.68 3.90 -5.31
CA GLU A 161 11.61 4.75 -6.09
C GLU A 161 12.99 4.82 -5.44
N GLY A 162 13.07 4.90 -4.11
CA GLY A 162 14.33 4.87 -3.36
C GLY A 162 15.12 3.56 -3.54
N GLN A 163 14.44 2.47 -3.90
CA GLN A 163 15.08 1.20 -4.25
C GLN A 163 15.38 1.05 -5.75
N GLY A 164 15.12 2.07 -6.57
CA GLY A 164 15.36 2.07 -8.00
C GLY A 164 14.21 1.47 -8.82
N GLY A 165 13.03 1.29 -8.20
CA GLY A 165 11.81 0.87 -8.86
C GLY A 165 10.96 2.04 -9.32
N SER A 166 9.73 1.74 -9.77
CA SER A 166 8.70 2.74 -10.06
C SER A 166 7.33 2.27 -9.58
N LEU A 167 6.47 3.23 -9.19
CA LEU A 167 5.08 2.98 -8.84
C LEU A 167 4.17 3.77 -9.78
N SER A 168 3.26 3.07 -10.45
CA SER A 168 2.25 3.63 -11.33
C SER A 168 0.84 3.25 -10.88
N VAL A 169 -0.16 3.96 -11.38
CA VAL A 169 -1.58 3.69 -11.15
C VAL A 169 -2.36 3.83 -12.43
N GLU A 170 -3.30 2.91 -12.63
CA GLU A 170 -4.37 3.00 -13.62
C GLU A 170 -5.69 2.89 -12.86
N SER A 171 -6.60 3.83 -13.09
CA SER A 171 -7.88 3.84 -12.38
C SER A 171 -8.96 4.54 -13.20
N ARG A 172 -10.20 4.10 -12.98
CA ARG A 172 -11.41 4.76 -13.47
C ARG A 172 -12.42 4.87 -12.34
N LEU A 173 -13.01 6.03 -12.23
CA LEU A 173 -14.02 6.30 -11.22
C LEU A 173 -15.19 5.29 -11.35
N GLY A 174 -15.51 4.60 -10.25
CA GLY A 174 -16.54 3.56 -10.20
C GLY A 174 -16.13 2.17 -10.70
N GLU A 175 -14.89 1.99 -11.21
CA GLU A 175 -14.42 0.70 -11.73
C GLU A 175 -13.28 0.10 -10.87
N GLY A 176 -12.69 0.89 -9.96
CA GLY A 176 -11.57 0.49 -9.12
C GLY A 176 -10.23 1.02 -9.59
N SER A 177 -9.16 0.50 -9.00
CA SER A 177 -7.79 0.96 -9.25
C SER A 177 -6.82 -0.21 -9.38
N VAL A 178 -5.77 0.01 -10.16
CA VAL A 178 -4.65 -0.91 -10.33
C VAL A 178 -3.36 -0.16 -10.02
N PHE A 179 -2.74 -0.47 -8.90
CA PHE A 179 -1.41 0.02 -8.53
C PHE A 179 -0.37 -1.00 -8.94
N GLN A 180 0.66 -0.58 -9.66
CA GLN A 180 1.73 -1.46 -10.13
C GLN A 180 3.09 -0.95 -9.67
N THR A 181 3.81 -1.76 -8.90
CA THR A 181 5.24 -1.55 -8.62
C THR A 181 6.06 -2.31 -9.65
N THR A 182 7.12 -1.67 -10.13
CA THR A 182 8.06 -2.28 -11.09
C THR A 182 9.47 -2.13 -10.54
N PHE A 183 10.21 -3.24 -10.45
CA PHE A 183 11.63 -3.26 -10.13
C PHE A 183 12.40 -3.73 -11.36
N PHE A 184 13.49 -3.05 -11.67
CA PHE A 184 14.31 -3.32 -12.84
C PHE A 184 15.49 -4.20 -12.44
N TYR A 185 15.74 -5.26 -13.22
CA TYR A 185 16.95 -6.05 -13.09
C TYR A 185 18.08 -5.40 -13.90
N PRO A 186 19.31 -5.44 -13.39
CA PRO A 186 20.46 -4.87 -14.10
C PRO A 186 20.81 -5.65 -15.36
#